data_4fbaa56c20c9e6b57e5f32dced4537e3
#
_entry.id   4fbaa56c20c9e6b57e5f32dced4537e3
#
_cell.length_a   1.000
_cell.length_b   1.000
_cell.length_c   1.000
_cell.angle_alpha   90.00
_cell.angle_beta   90.00
_cell.angle_gamma   90.00
#
_symmetry.space_group_name_H-M   'P 1'
#
loop_
_entity.id
_entity.type
_entity.pdbx_description
1 polymer ?
#
loop_
_entity_poly.entity_id
_entity_poly.type
_entity_poly.pdbx_seq_one_letter_code
_entity_poly.pdbx_strand_id
1 'polypeptide(L)'
;MCADWEAKHGLKKVVTVVSDFAPGHDSETYFKQTFTRAGGEVPLSLRVPLLNPDFAPFLQRVRDASPDGLFVFIPAGQAATMMRQFVERGLDKSGIRLIGAGDITDDDLLNQMGDVALGLETAYFYSAAHPSAKNKAFVEGVKQANNGMRANFFGVSGYDGMHLIYEGIRKTGGKTDGDSFIGAVKGMSWESPRGPMSIDPETRDVISNIYMRKVERVNGELWNIEFATVENVKDPVKAAKK
;
A
#
# COMPACT_ATOMS: atom_id res chain seq x y z
N MET A 1 -3.88 -5.35 8.39
CA MET A 1 -3.04 -4.39 9.12
C MET A 1 -3.69 -3.03 9.26
N CYS A 2 -3.92 -2.26 8.19
CA CYS A 2 -4.62 -0.97 8.27
C CYS A 2 -5.90 -1.08 9.13
N ALA A 3 -6.77 -2.03 8.84
CA ALA A 3 -8.00 -2.25 9.59
C ALA A 3 -7.81 -2.52 11.09
N ASP A 4 -6.83 -3.35 11.45
CA ASP A 4 -6.55 -3.67 12.86
C ASP A 4 -5.93 -2.47 13.60
N TRP A 5 -5.04 -1.74 12.90
CA TRP A 5 -4.46 -0.51 13.41
C TRP A 5 -5.54 0.52 13.72
N GLU A 6 -6.38 0.81 12.74
CA GLU A 6 -7.41 1.85 12.84
C GLU A 6 -8.48 1.54 13.90
N ALA A 7 -8.88 0.27 14.02
CA ALA A 7 -9.80 -0.17 15.07
C ALA A 7 -9.20 0.06 16.48
N LYS A 8 -7.91 -0.21 16.66
CA LYS A 8 -7.18 0.05 17.91
C LYS A 8 -6.97 1.52 18.21
N HIS A 9 -6.94 2.37 17.15
CA HIS A 9 -6.73 3.82 17.27
C HIS A 9 -8.03 4.65 17.13
N GLY A 10 -9.15 4.03 17.47
CA GLY A 10 -10.39 4.74 17.78
C GLY A 10 -11.45 4.76 16.68
N LEU A 11 -11.19 4.25 15.47
CA LEU A 11 -12.25 4.11 14.47
C LEU A 11 -13.21 2.99 14.87
N LYS A 12 -14.50 3.27 14.82
CA LYS A 12 -15.57 2.32 15.15
C LYS A 12 -16.45 2.00 13.97
N LYS A 13 -16.70 2.98 13.10
CA LYS A 13 -17.60 2.86 11.95
C LYS A 13 -16.88 3.31 10.69
N VAL A 14 -16.61 2.39 9.77
CA VAL A 14 -15.88 2.67 8.53
C VAL A 14 -16.71 2.27 7.32
N VAL A 15 -16.80 3.15 6.32
CA VAL A 15 -17.31 2.82 4.99
C VAL A 15 -16.14 2.44 4.10
N THR A 16 -16.34 1.48 3.18
CA THR A 16 -15.32 1.14 2.18
C THR A 16 -15.73 1.64 0.79
N VAL A 17 -14.78 2.22 0.06
CA VAL A 17 -14.89 2.57 -1.36
C VAL A 17 -13.70 1.95 -2.10
N VAL A 18 -13.99 0.98 -2.97
CA VAL A 18 -12.95 0.27 -3.71
C VAL A 18 -13.28 0.22 -5.20
N SER A 19 -12.26 0.15 -6.05
CA SER A 19 -12.49 -0.10 -7.48
C SER A 19 -13.04 -1.50 -7.72
N ASP A 20 -13.99 -1.61 -8.65
CA ASP A 20 -14.72 -2.85 -8.97
C ASP A 20 -13.89 -3.78 -9.85
N PHE A 21 -12.89 -4.44 -9.23
CA PHE A 21 -12.03 -5.47 -9.83
C PHE A 21 -11.42 -6.35 -8.73
N ALA A 22 -10.79 -7.45 -9.09
CA ALA A 22 -10.36 -8.47 -8.13
C ALA A 22 -9.54 -7.92 -6.94
N PRO A 23 -8.46 -7.12 -7.12
CA PRO A 23 -7.73 -6.53 -5.99
C PRO A 23 -8.58 -5.62 -5.09
N GLY A 24 -9.55 -4.89 -5.66
CA GLY A 24 -10.48 -4.08 -4.89
C GLY A 24 -11.41 -4.93 -4.02
N HIS A 25 -11.94 -6.02 -4.57
CA HIS A 25 -12.78 -6.97 -3.84
C HIS A 25 -12.01 -7.65 -2.71
N ASP A 26 -10.77 -8.04 -2.95
CA ASP A 26 -9.90 -8.62 -1.93
C ASP A 26 -9.63 -7.61 -0.80
N SER A 27 -9.27 -6.39 -1.16
CA SER A 27 -9.03 -5.31 -0.18
C SER A 27 -10.25 -5.02 0.68
N GLU A 28 -11.45 -4.92 0.08
CA GLU A 28 -12.72 -4.75 0.78
C GLU A 28 -12.98 -5.92 1.73
N THR A 29 -12.83 -7.15 1.25
CA THR A 29 -13.12 -8.36 2.00
C THR A 29 -12.24 -8.48 3.24
N TYR A 30 -10.91 -8.36 3.05
CA TYR A 30 -9.97 -8.50 4.16
C TYR A 30 -10.01 -7.32 5.12
N PHE A 31 -10.25 -6.09 4.63
CA PHE A 31 -10.47 -4.94 5.50
C PHE A 31 -11.68 -5.18 6.39
N LYS A 32 -12.82 -5.51 5.79
CA LYS A 32 -14.09 -5.74 6.51
C LYS A 32 -13.95 -6.85 7.55
N GLN A 33 -13.42 -8.01 7.17
CA GLN A 33 -13.23 -9.14 8.09
C GLN A 33 -12.34 -8.76 9.29
N THR A 34 -11.23 -8.08 9.01
CA THR A 34 -10.26 -7.72 10.05
C THR A 34 -10.81 -6.63 10.96
N PHE A 35 -11.45 -5.60 10.40
CA PHE A 35 -12.02 -4.49 11.16
C PHE A 35 -13.17 -4.95 12.05
N THR A 36 -14.06 -5.80 11.53
CA THR A 36 -15.18 -6.37 12.30
C THR A 36 -14.68 -7.29 13.43
N ARG A 37 -13.67 -8.12 13.16
CA ARG A 37 -13.04 -8.97 14.20
C ARG A 37 -12.39 -8.13 15.30
N ALA A 38 -11.89 -6.95 14.99
CA ALA A 38 -11.32 -6.00 15.96
C ALA A 38 -12.39 -5.15 16.68
N GLY A 39 -13.70 -5.44 16.48
CA GLY A 39 -14.82 -4.76 17.13
C GLY A 39 -15.34 -3.52 16.41
N GLY A 40 -14.91 -3.27 15.17
CA GLY A 40 -15.42 -2.22 14.33
C GLY A 40 -16.64 -2.63 13.50
N GLU A 41 -17.32 -1.65 12.89
CA GLU A 41 -18.48 -1.84 12.03
C GLU A 41 -18.20 -1.30 10.61
N VAL A 42 -18.60 -2.07 9.58
CA VAL A 42 -18.57 -1.64 8.18
C VAL A 42 -20.01 -1.67 7.62
N PRO A 43 -20.80 -0.60 7.85
CA PRO A 43 -22.21 -0.57 7.51
C PRO A 43 -22.48 -0.47 5.99
N LEU A 44 -21.49 0.00 5.23
CA LEU A 44 -21.64 0.23 3.80
C LEU A 44 -20.31 -0.07 3.09
N SER A 45 -20.41 -0.85 2.01
CA SER A 45 -19.33 -1.14 1.09
C SER A 45 -19.73 -0.69 -0.31
N LEU A 46 -18.90 0.12 -0.95
CA LEU A 46 -19.16 0.73 -2.24
C LEU A 46 -18.10 0.33 -3.24
N ARG A 47 -18.51 -0.07 -4.43
CA ARG A 47 -17.63 -0.41 -5.54
C ARG A 47 -17.80 0.59 -6.67
N VAL A 48 -16.70 1.22 -7.08
CA VAL A 48 -16.68 2.20 -8.16
C VAL A 48 -16.16 1.57 -9.44
N PRO A 49 -16.65 1.98 -10.62
CA PRO A 49 -16.11 1.50 -11.89
C PRO A 49 -14.59 1.69 -11.96
N LEU A 50 -13.88 0.69 -12.52
CA LEU A 50 -12.43 0.76 -12.68
C LEU A 50 -11.99 1.84 -13.68
N LEU A 51 -12.80 2.12 -14.69
CA LEU A 51 -12.48 3.09 -15.74
C LEU A 51 -13.29 4.37 -15.57
N ASN A 52 -12.60 5.51 -15.53
CA ASN A 52 -13.18 6.85 -15.47
C ASN A 52 -14.33 7.00 -14.46
N PRO A 53 -14.13 6.62 -13.18
CA PRO A 53 -15.18 6.70 -12.19
C PRO A 53 -15.57 8.15 -11.89
N ASP A 54 -16.87 8.41 -11.80
CA ASP A 54 -17.40 9.56 -11.10
C ASP A 54 -17.56 9.17 -9.62
N PHE A 55 -16.76 9.76 -8.75
CA PHE A 55 -16.82 9.47 -7.31
C PHE A 55 -17.95 10.21 -6.58
N ALA A 56 -18.54 11.22 -7.21
CA ALA A 56 -19.52 12.10 -6.60
C ALA A 56 -20.72 11.37 -5.96
N PRO A 57 -21.42 10.45 -6.64
CA PRO A 57 -22.56 9.74 -6.06
C PRO A 57 -22.13 8.79 -4.93
N PHE A 58 -20.93 8.21 -4.99
CA PHE A 58 -20.40 7.35 -3.94
C PHE A 58 -20.03 8.15 -2.69
N LEU A 59 -19.37 9.27 -2.85
CA LEU A 59 -19.00 10.17 -1.74
C LEU A 59 -20.25 10.78 -1.07
N GLN A 60 -21.35 10.99 -1.81
CA GLN A 60 -22.61 11.39 -1.19
C GLN A 60 -23.15 10.29 -0.26
N ARG A 61 -23.11 9.03 -0.69
CA ARG A 61 -23.52 7.89 0.15
C ARG A 61 -22.61 7.73 1.39
N VAL A 62 -21.32 8.02 1.24
CA VAL A 62 -20.38 8.06 2.40
C VAL A 62 -20.82 9.11 3.40
N ARG A 63 -21.15 10.33 2.93
CA ARG A 63 -21.64 11.42 3.79
C ARG A 63 -22.92 11.01 4.53
N ASP A 64 -23.89 10.44 3.81
CA ASP A 64 -25.20 10.05 4.37
C ASP A 64 -25.03 8.95 5.45
N ALA A 65 -24.05 8.06 5.30
CA ALA A 65 -23.74 7.03 6.27
C ALA A 65 -23.04 7.56 7.53
N SER A 66 -22.49 8.77 7.48
CA SER A 66 -21.78 9.44 8.60
C SER A 66 -20.81 8.51 9.34
N PRO A 67 -19.77 7.95 8.69
CA PRO A 67 -18.80 7.09 9.31
C PRO A 67 -17.71 7.90 10.05
N ASP A 68 -16.94 7.24 10.92
CA ASP A 68 -15.73 7.80 11.51
C ASP A 68 -14.56 7.80 10.51
N GLY A 69 -14.57 6.84 9.58
CA GLY A 69 -13.53 6.69 8.57
C GLY A 69 -14.02 6.19 7.22
N LEU A 70 -13.26 6.49 6.19
CA LEU A 70 -13.45 6.01 4.83
C LEU A 70 -12.20 5.23 4.41
N PHE A 71 -12.34 3.91 4.24
CA PHE A 71 -11.29 3.08 3.65
C PHE A 71 -11.38 3.10 2.14
N VAL A 72 -10.26 3.37 1.49
CA VAL A 72 -10.17 3.50 0.03
C VAL A 72 -9.14 2.54 -0.55
N PHE A 73 -9.54 1.82 -1.61
CA PHE A 73 -8.63 1.11 -2.50
C PHE A 73 -8.94 1.48 -3.95
N ILE A 74 -8.16 2.39 -4.51
CA ILE A 74 -8.32 2.93 -5.87
C ILE A 74 -6.93 3.02 -6.50
N PRO A 75 -6.77 2.65 -7.78
CA PRO A 75 -5.50 2.78 -8.49
C PRO A 75 -4.93 4.20 -8.40
N ALA A 76 -3.61 4.31 -8.23
CA ALA A 76 -2.87 5.55 -8.01
C ALA A 76 -3.26 6.69 -8.97
N GLY A 77 -3.41 6.41 -10.26
CA GLY A 77 -3.78 7.41 -11.28
C GLY A 77 -5.17 8.05 -11.10
N GLN A 78 -6.04 7.49 -10.26
CA GLN A 78 -7.39 8.02 -9.99
C GLN A 78 -7.53 8.62 -8.59
N ALA A 79 -6.59 8.32 -7.71
CA ALA A 79 -6.65 8.72 -6.31
C ALA A 79 -6.72 10.24 -6.14
N ALA A 80 -5.95 11.02 -6.90
CA ALA A 80 -5.98 12.48 -6.87
C ALA A 80 -7.37 13.05 -7.23
N THR A 81 -8.08 12.44 -8.17
CA THR A 81 -9.45 12.87 -8.54
C THR A 81 -10.43 12.57 -7.42
N MET A 82 -10.35 11.38 -6.83
CA MET A 82 -11.18 11.01 -5.69
C MET A 82 -10.96 11.95 -4.50
N MET A 83 -9.71 12.24 -4.15
CA MET A 83 -9.37 13.13 -3.04
C MET A 83 -9.85 14.57 -3.27
N ARG A 84 -9.72 15.10 -4.49
CA ARG A 84 -10.28 16.42 -4.82
C ARG A 84 -11.79 16.45 -4.62
N GLN A 85 -12.52 15.47 -5.15
CA GLN A 85 -13.97 15.40 -4.97
C GLN A 85 -14.36 15.21 -3.49
N PHE A 86 -13.56 14.51 -2.69
CA PHE A 86 -13.73 14.38 -1.24
C PHE A 86 -13.67 15.75 -0.54
N VAL A 87 -12.66 16.55 -0.87
CA VAL A 87 -12.48 17.91 -0.32
C VAL A 87 -13.55 18.88 -0.84
N GLU A 88 -13.82 18.89 -2.15
CA GLU A 88 -14.85 19.75 -2.79
C GLU A 88 -16.24 19.54 -2.16
N ARG A 89 -16.51 18.35 -1.66
CA ARG A 89 -17.76 18.01 -0.95
C ARG A 89 -17.68 18.30 0.55
N GLY A 90 -16.58 18.84 1.05
CA GLY A 90 -16.38 19.17 2.46
C GLY A 90 -16.32 17.95 3.38
N LEU A 91 -15.99 16.77 2.86
CA LEU A 91 -15.85 15.55 3.66
C LEU A 91 -14.60 15.58 4.54
N ASP A 92 -13.56 16.30 4.12
CA ASP A 92 -12.36 16.60 4.91
C ASP A 92 -12.65 17.36 6.21
N LYS A 93 -13.75 18.13 6.23
CA LYS A 93 -14.20 18.92 7.38
C LYS A 93 -15.31 18.24 8.19
N SER A 94 -15.75 17.08 7.77
CA SER A 94 -16.84 16.35 8.42
C SER A 94 -16.39 15.41 9.54
N GLY A 95 -15.08 15.37 9.84
CA GLY A 95 -14.49 14.44 10.82
C GLY A 95 -14.23 13.04 10.29
N ILE A 96 -14.53 12.76 9.01
CA ILE A 96 -14.28 11.47 8.38
C ILE A 96 -12.78 11.31 8.08
N ARG A 97 -12.11 10.37 8.73
CA ARG A 97 -10.71 10.06 8.46
C ARG A 97 -10.59 9.26 7.16
N LEU A 98 -9.77 9.76 6.23
CA LEU A 98 -9.46 9.03 5.00
C LEU A 98 -8.25 8.11 5.24
N ILE A 99 -8.45 6.81 5.00
CA ILE A 99 -7.46 5.76 5.19
C ILE A 99 -7.44 4.84 3.97
N GLY A 100 -6.34 4.14 3.74
CA GLY A 100 -6.31 3.23 2.58
C GLY A 100 -5.09 2.35 2.47
N ALA A 101 -5.08 1.56 1.40
CA ALA A 101 -3.88 0.92 0.91
C ALA A 101 -2.95 1.97 0.27
N GLY A 102 -1.65 1.67 0.23
CA GLY A 102 -0.65 2.63 -0.22
C GLY A 102 -0.73 3.05 -1.68
N ASP A 103 -1.52 2.37 -2.49
CA ASP A 103 -1.78 2.75 -3.89
C ASP A 103 -2.35 4.16 -4.03
N ILE A 104 -3.15 4.61 -3.05
CA ILE A 104 -3.78 5.94 -3.09
C ILE A 104 -2.81 7.10 -2.83
N THR A 105 -1.61 6.81 -2.33
CA THR A 105 -0.54 7.78 -2.09
C THR A 105 0.75 7.34 -2.74
N ASP A 106 0.69 6.87 -4.00
CA ASP A 106 1.89 6.42 -4.72
C ASP A 106 2.94 7.52 -4.77
N ASP A 107 4.18 7.17 -4.40
CA ASP A 107 5.24 8.13 -4.13
C ASP A 107 5.61 9.01 -5.33
N ASP A 108 5.51 8.52 -6.57
CA ASP A 108 5.80 9.29 -7.78
C ASP A 108 4.68 10.27 -8.18
N LEU A 109 3.44 9.99 -7.76
CA LEU A 109 2.28 10.83 -8.03
C LEU A 109 1.92 11.77 -6.86
N LEU A 110 2.46 11.51 -5.68
CA LEU A 110 2.05 12.15 -4.43
C LEU A 110 2.12 13.68 -4.47
N ASN A 111 3.19 14.25 -5.01
CA ASN A 111 3.33 15.71 -5.12
C ASN A 111 2.29 16.35 -6.05
N GLN A 112 1.81 15.62 -7.07
CA GLN A 112 0.78 16.10 -7.99
C GLN A 112 -0.62 16.14 -7.33
N MET A 113 -0.82 15.40 -6.24
CA MET A 113 -2.07 15.42 -5.49
C MET A 113 -2.24 16.74 -4.70
N GLY A 114 -1.14 17.36 -4.30
CA GLY A 114 -1.15 18.60 -3.51
C GLY A 114 -1.67 18.37 -2.09
N ASP A 115 -2.09 19.45 -1.44
CA ASP A 115 -2.44 19.49 -0.01
C ASP A 115 -3.62 18.60 0.38
N VAL A 116 -4.43 18.17 -0.58
CA VAL A 116 -5.54 17.24 -0.30
C VAL A 116 -5.07 15.88 0.22
N ALA A 117 -3.81 15.50 -0.02
CA ALA A 117 -3.22 14.27 0.48
C ALA A 117 -2.62 14.40 1.89
N LEU A 118 -2.43 15.61 2.41
CA LEU A 118 -1.81 15.83 3.72
C LEU A 118 -2.59 15.13 4.84
N GLY A 119 -1.84 14.44 5.70
CA GLY A 119 -2.39 13.74 6.85
C GLY A 119 -3.05 12.39 6.54
N LEU A 120 -3.14 12.00 5.26
CA LEU A 120 -3.70 10.71 4.86
C LEU A 120 -2.82 9.57 5.39
N GLU A 121 -3.45 8.58 6.02
CA GLU A 121 -2.76 7.41 6.58
C GLU A 121 -2.98 6.18 5.70
N THR A 122 -1.89 5.47 5.41
CA THR A 122 -1.89 4.27 4.58
C THR A 122 -1.04 3.17 5.18
N ALA A 123 -1.39 1.91 4.90
CA ALA A 123 -0.54 0.76 5.20
C ALA A 123 0.04 0.22 3.90
N TYR A 124 1.38 0.14 3.82
CA TYR A 124 2.04 -0.39 2.62
C TYR A 124 3.43 -0.97 2.90
N PHE A 125 3.96 -1.68 1.93
CA PHE A 125 5.25 -2.37 2.04
C PHE A 125 6.46 -1.52 1.63
N TYR A 126 6.26 -0.28 1.17
CA TYR A 126 7.32 0.61 0.71
C TYR A 126 6.96 2.08 0.91
N SER A 127 7.96 2.89 1.16
CA SER A 127 7.95 4.35 1.06
C SER A 127 9.26 4.82 0.45
N ALA A 128 9.22 5.78 -0.45
CA ALA A 128 10.42 6.44 -0.96
C ALA A 128 11.18 7.21 0.16
N ALA A 129 10.52 7.51 1.27
CA ALA A 129 11.11 8.13 2.47
C ALA A 129 11.71 7.10 3.45
N HIS A 130 11.67 5.80 3.17
CA HIS A 130 12.25 4.78 4.07
C HIS A 130 13.72 5.12 4.42
N PRO A 131 14.08 5.17 5.71
CA PRO A 131 15.31 5.87 6.16
C PRO A 131 16.61 5.14 5.87
N SER A 132 16.58 3.91 5.33
CA SER A 132 17.79 3.10 5.10
C SER A 132 18.73 3.73 4.07
N ALA A 133 20.05 3.50 4.23
CA ALA A 133 21.04 3.93 3.25
C ALA A 133 20.82 3.28 1.88
N LYS A 134 20.33 2.02 1.87
CA LYS A 134 20.03 1.29 0.64
C LYS A 134 18.85 1.93 -0.12
N ASN A 135 17.82 2.36 0.60
CA ASN A 135 16.71 3.09 -0.02
C ASN A 135 17.16 4.43 -0.61
N LYS A 136 17.97 5.19 0.12
CA LYS A 136 18.50 6.47 -0.39
C LYS A 136 19.26 6.30 -1.70
N ALA A 137 20.14 5.29 -1.78
CA ALA A 137 20.86 4.97 -3.00
C ALA A 137 19.92 4.50 -4.14
N PHE A 138 18.90 3.70 -3.82
CA PHE A 138 17.90 3.24 -4.79
C PHE A 138 17.08 4.40 -5.35
N VAL A 139 16.55 5.28 -4.49
CA VAL A 139 15.75 6.45 -4.88
C VAL A 139 16.56 7.37 -5.79
N GLU A 140 17.83 7.63 -5.44
CA GLU A 140 18.71 8.46 -6.28
C GLU A 140 18.99 7.79 -7.62
N GLY A 141 19.27 6.49 -7.64
CA GLY A 141 19.48 5.74 -8.88
C GLY A 141 18.25 5.74 -9.81
N VAL A 142 17.05 5.55 -9.25
CA VAL A 142 15.80 5.64 -10.01
C VAL A 142 15.61 7.04 -10.60
N LYS A 143 15.84 8.08 -9.81
CA LYS A 143 15.74 9.47 -10.23
C LYS A 143 16.67 9.79 -11.38
N GLN A 144 17.92 9.34 -11.32
CA GLN A 144 18.90 9.53 -12.39
C GLN A 144 18.52 8.78 -13.68
N ALA A 145 18.03 7.54 -13.54
CA ALA A 145 17.69 6.70 -14.70
C ALA A 145 16.33 7.06 -15.35
N ASN A 146 15.43 7.78 -14.66
CA ASN A 146 14.06 8.01 -15.10
C ASN A 146 13.67 9.50 -15.07
N ASN A 147 14.54 10.39 -15.58
CA ASN A 147 14.23 11.81 -15.78
C ASN A 147 13.70 12.53 -14.51
N GLY A 148 14.25 12.20 -13.35
CA GLY A 148 13.86 12.82 -12.08
C GLY A 148 12.63 12.21 -11.42
N MET A 149 12.06 11.15 -11.95
CA MET A 149 10.92 10.46 -11.34
C MET A 149 11.29 9.88 -9.95
N ARG A 150 10.41 10.04 -8.98
CA ARG A 150 10.59 9.45 -7.65
C ARG A 150 10.36 7.94 -7.72
N ALA A 151 11.16 7.18 -6.97
CA ALA A 151 10.95 5.75 -6.84
C ALA A 151 9.60 5.46 -6.19
N ASN A 152 8.94 4.40 -6.64
CA ASN A 152 7.65 3.95 -6.15
C ASN A 152 7.63 2.44 -5.88
N PHE A 153 6.48 1.93 -5.46
CA PHE A 153 6.32 0.53 -5.10
C PHE A 153 6.51 -0.43 -6.29
N PHE A 154 6.21 -0.03 -7.51
CA PHE A 154 6.50 -0.82 -8.72
C PHE A 154 8.00 -0.91 -8.96
N GLY A 155 8.69 0.23 -8.86
CA GLY A 155 10.14 0.29 -9.05
C GLY A 155 10.90 -0.58 -8.05
N VAL A 156 10.56 -0.53 -6.76
CA VAL A 156 11.22 -1.36 -5.75
C VAL A 156 10.89 -2.85 -5.92
N SER A 157 9.67 -3.18 -6.35
CA SER A 157 9.29 -4.57 -6.63
C SER A 157 10.08 -5.15 -7.82
N GLY A 158 10.29 -4.35 -8.87
CA GLY A 158 11.14 -4.72 -10.00
C GLY A 158 12.62 -4.89 -9.58
N TYR A 159 13.13 -3.99 -8.74
CA TYR A 159 14.49 -4.09 -8.19
C TYR A 159 14.68 -5.38 -7.40
N ASP A 160 13.76 -5.72 -6.49
CA ASP A 160 13.82 -6.94 -5.69
C ASP A 160 13.68 -8.19 -6.55
N GLY A 161 12.80 -8.16 -7.56
CA GLY A 161 12.64 -9.27 -8.51
C GLY A 161 13.93 -9.54 -9.29
N MET A 162 14.60 -8.49 -9.77
CA MET A 162 15.89 -8.63 -10.46
C MET A 162 17.00 -9.09 -9.51
N HIS A 163 17.04 -8.60 -8.27
CA HIS A 163 17.96 -9.09 -7.26
C HIS A 163 17.80 -10.60 -7.04
N LEU A 164 16.55 -11.08 -6.89
CA LEU A 164 16.25 -12.49 -6.74
C LEU A 164 16.73 -13.31 -7.95
N ILE A 165 16.50 -12.81 -9.18
CA ILE A 165 16.94 -13.48 -10.42
C ILE A 165 18.46 -13.58 -10.46
N TYR A 166 19.19 -12.50 -10.22
CA TYR A 166 20.65 -12.50 -10.24
C TYR A 166 21.24 -13.45 -9.19
N GLU A 167 20.74 -13.42 -7.97
CA GLU A 167 21.19 -14.33 -6.91
C GLU A 167 20.85 -15.79 -7.21
N GLY A 168 19.69 -16.06 -7.79
CA GLY A 168 19.30 -17.40 -8.21
C GLY A 168 20.23 -17.96 -9.30
N ILE A 169 20.52 -17.19 -10.35
CA ILE A 169 21.45 -17.56 -11.41
C ILE A 169 22.86 -17.79 -10.85
N ARG A 170 23.32 -16.90 -9.96
CA ARG A 170 24.63 -17.02 -9.30
C ARG A 170 24.73 -18.32 -8.47
N LYS A 171 23.71 -18.62 -7.66
CA LYS A 171 23.68 -19.83 -6.80
C LYS A 171 23.57 -21.13 -7.58
N THR A 172 22.91 -21.11 -8.73
CA THR A 172 22.75 -22.30 -9.60
C THR A 172 23.93 -22.49 -10.55
N GLY A 173 24.92 -21.61 -10.56
CA GLY A 173 26.03 -21.63 -11.51
C GLY A 173 25.57 -21.45 -12.97
N GLY A 174 24.52 -20.66 -13.19
CA GLY A 174 23.99 -20.36 -14.51
C GLY A 174 22.86 -21.31 -14.98
N LYS A 175 22.45 -22.30 -14.16
CA LYS A 175 21.27 -23.10 -14.49
C LYS A 175 20.00 -22.28 -14.35
N THR A 176 19.13 -22.37 -15.33
CA THR A 176 17.88 -21.59 -15.42
C THR A 176 16.61 -22.45 -15.46
N ASP A 177 16.75 -23.78 -15.27
CA ASP A 177 15.58 -24.63 -15.11
C ASP A 177 14.83 -24.30 -13.80
N GLY A 178 13.51 -24.43 -13.83
CA GLY A 178 12.64 -23.95 -12.74
C GLY A 178 12.93 -24.61 -11.39
N ASP A 179 13.22 -25.90 -11.37
CA ASP A 179 13.44 -26.64 -10.13
C ASP A 179 14.76 -26.22 -9.45
N SER A 180 15.85 -26.16 -10.22
CA SER A 180 17.14 -25.68 -9.73
C SER A 180 17.04 -24.25 -9.21
N PHE A 181 16.38 -23.38 -9.98
CA PHE A 181 16.22 -21.96 -9.62
C PHE A 181 15.39 -21.80 -8.34
N ILE A 182 14.20 -22.41 -8.27
CA ILE A 182 13.33 -22.35 -7.08
C ILE A 182 14.04 -22.92 -5.86
N GLY A 183 14.75 -24.05 -6.02
CA GLY A 183 15.55 -24.64 -4.95
C GLY A 183 16.62 -23.71 -4.39
N ALA A 184 17.21 -22.87 -5.25
CA ALA A 184 18.29 -21.94 -4.85
C ALA A 184 17.78 -20.66 -4.16
N VAL A 185 16.56 -20.19 -4.49
CA VAL A 185 16.03 -18.92 -3.98
C VAL A 185 15.05 -19.08 -2.81
N LYS A 186 14.44 -20.21 -2.65
CA LYS A 186 13.52 -20.51 -1.55
C LYS A 186 14.26 -20.41 -0.21
N GLY A 187 13.68 -19.68 0.75
CA GLY A 187 14.33 -19.40 2.04
C GLY A 187 15.43 -18.32 1.99
N MET A 188 15.69 -17.72 0.82
CA MET A 188 16.65 -16.64 0.69
C MET A 188 16.17 -15.40 1.45
N SER A 189 17.11 -14.67 2.06
CA SER A 189 16.86 -13.39 2.72
C SER A 189 17.88 -12.35 2.29
N TRP A 190 17.45 -11.10 2.24
CA TRP A 190 18.33 -9.96 1.89
C TRP A 190 17.78 -8.66 2.44
N GLU A 191 18.64 -7.63 2.48
CA GLU A 191 18.23 -6.26 2.73
C GLU A 191 17.79 -5.62 1.41
N SER A 192 16.53 -5.21 1.33
CA SER A 192 15.95 -4.47 0.21
C SER A 192 15.95 -2.97 0.49
N PRO A 193 15.76 -2.09 -0.52
CA PRO A 193 15.44 -0.69 -0.30
C PRO A 193 14.22 -0.46 0.62
N ARG A 194 13.32 -1.43 0.70
CA ARG A 194 12.13 -1.40 1.59
C ARG A 194 12.32 -2.13 2.92
N GLY A 195 13.58 -2.37 3.33
CA GLY A 195 13.92 -3.09 4.56
C GLY A 195 14.13 -4.59 4.35
N PRO A 196 14.18 -5.37 5.43
CA PRO A 196 14.48 -6.79 5.36
C PRO A 196 13.41 -7.57 4.61
N MET A 197 13.87 -8.49 3.75
CA MET A 197 13.02 -9.37 2.96
C MET A 197 13.50 -10.80 3.01
N SER A 198 12.57 -11.73 2.88
CA SER A 198 12.89 -13.15 2.65
C SER A 198 11.82 -13.84 1.80
N ILE A 199 12.18 -14.98 1.25
CA ILE A 199 11.26 -15.88 0.55
C ILE A 199 10.86 -17.00 1.49
N ASP A 200 9.58 -17.15 1.76
CA ASP A 200 9.05 -18.23 2.58
C ASP A 200 9.44 -19.59 1.97
N PRO A 201 10.15 -20.46 2.70
CA PRO A 201 10.62 -21.74 2.15
C PRO A 201 9.48 -22.71 1.81
N GLU A 202 8.29 -22.52 2.36
CA GLU A 202 7.14 -23.43 2.11
C GLU A 202 6.20 -22.86 1.05
N THR A 203 5.79 -21.60 1.18
CA THR A 203 4.82 -20.98 0.28
C THR A 203 5.46 -20.30 -0.91
N ARG A 204 6.73 -19.95 -0.81
CA ARG A 204 7.52 -19.18 -1.81
C ARG A 204 7.06 -17.73 -1.96
N ASP A 205 6.25 -17.26 -1.02
CA ASP A 205 5.84 -15.87 -0.97
C ASP A 205 6.92 -14.97 -0.33
N VAL A 206 6.82 -13.69 -0.60
CA VAL A 206 7.64 -12.69 0.06
C VAL A 206 7.19 -12.53 1.52
N ILE A 207 8.17 -12.54 2.43
CA ILE A 207 8.02 -12.07 3.80
C ILE A 207 8.72 -10.72 3.88
N SER A 208 8.00 -9.67 4.27
CA SER A 208 8.55 -8.33 4.41
C SER A 208 7.82 -7.54 5.49
N ASN A 209 8.38 -6.39 5.85
CA ASN A 209 7.71 -5.45 6.72
C ASN A 209 6.57 -4.73 5.97
N ILE A 210 5.55 -4.35 6.74
CA ILE A 210 4.52 -3.40 6.30
C ILE A 210 4.57 -2.20 7.23
N TYR A 211 4.55 -1.02 6.61
CA TYR A 211 4.66 0.27 7.29
C TYR A 211 3.32 0.97 7.34
N MET A 212 2.97 1.52 8.50
CA MET A 212 1.95 2.54 8.60
C MET A 212 2.60 3.86 8.23
N ARG A 213 2.06 4.55 7.24
CA ARG A 213 2.63 5.76 6.65
C ARG A 213 1.62 6.89 6.73
N LYS A 214 2.11 8.10 6.90
CA LYS A 214 1.33 9.32 6.88
C LYS A 214 1.93 10.28 5.86
N VAL A 215 1.07 10.94 5.09
CA VAL A 215 1.53 11.96 4.16
C VAL A 215 1.88 13.22 4.95
N GLU A 216 3.14 13.63 4.86
CA GLU A 216 3.67 14.83 5.49
C GLU A 216 4.43 15.69 4.49
N ARG A 217 4.54 17.00 4.77
CA ARG A 217 5.35 17.91 3.98
C ARG A 217 6.75 18.02 4.57
N VAL A 218 7.75 17.61 3.80
CA VAL A 218 9.16 17.72 4.19
C VAL A 218 9.90 18.49 3.11
N ASN A 219 10.55 19.60 3.48
CA ASN A 219 11.29 20.48 2.57
C ASN A 219 10.48 20.93 1.34
N GLY A 220 9.18 21.19 1.51
CA GLY A 220 8.30 21.66 0.44
C GLY A 220 7.63 20.55 -0.40
N GLU A 221 8.05 19.30 -0.27
CA GLU A 221 7.49 18.15 -0.99
C GLU A 221 6.65 17.25 -0.06
N LEU A 222 5.69 16.53 -0.64
CA LEU A 222 4.91 15.53 0.07
C LEU A 222 5.64 14.19 0.07
N TRP A 223 5.64 13.52 1.23
CA TRP A 223 6.27 12.24 1.46
C TRP A 223 5.38 11.34 2.30
N ASN A 224 5.44 10.03 2.03
CA ASN A 224 4.82 9.01 2.89
C ASN A 224 5.79 8.71 4.05
N ILE A 225 5.62 9.37 5.18
CA ILE A 225 6.47 9.16 6.36
C ILE A 225 6.00 7.95 7.15
N GLU A 226 6.90 7.00 7.36
CA GLU A 226 6.65 5.81 8.16
C GLU A 226 6.62 6.16 9.64
N PHE A 227 5.58 5.76 10.37
CA PHE A 227 5.43 6.02 11.80
C PHE A 227 5.21 4.77 12.65
N ALA A 228 4.90 3.63 12.02
CA ALA A 228 4.82 2.33 12.69
C ALA A 228 5.16 1.21 11.71
N THR A 229 5.67 0.10 12.23
CA THR A 229 6.09 -1.06 11.44
C THR A 229 5.46 -2.34 12.00
N VAL A 230 4.95 -3.18 11.11
CA VAL A 230 4.63 -4.57 11.43
C VAL A 230 5.63 -5.45 10.69
N GLU A 231 6.46 -6.13 11.46
CA GLU A 231 7.60 -6.86 10.94
C GLU A 231 7.23 -8.26 10.44
N ASN A 232 8.00 -8.76 9.46
CA ASN A 232 7.98 -10.15 9.00
C ASN A 232 6.58 -10.66 8.61
N VAL A 233 5.83 -9.85 7.89
CA VAL A 233 4.46 -10.18 7.49
C VAL A 233 4.47 -11.25 6.41
N LYS A 234 3.76 -12.34 6.70
CA LYS A 234 3.46 -13.44 5.76
C LYS A 234 2.07 -13.26 5.16
N ASP A 235 1.83 -13.92 4.02
CA ASP A 235 0.47 -14.03 3.47
C ASP A 235 -0.44 -14.75 4.47
N PRO A 236 -1.44 -14.06 5.07
CA PRO A 236 -2.30 -14.65 6.08
C PRO A 236 -3.22 -15.73 5.52
N VAL A 237 -3.53 -15.70 4.23
CA VAL A 237 -4.41 -16.66 3.56
C VAL A 237 -3.71 -18.00 3.40
N LYS A 238 -2.46 -17.99 2.99
CA LYS A 238 -1.66 -19.21 2.84
C LYS A 238 -1.21 -19.74 4.19
N ALA A 239 -0.89 -18.87 5.14
CA ALA A 239 -0.54 -19.27 6.51
C ALA A 239 -1.70 -19.98 7.24
N ALA A 240 -2.95 -19.62 6.91
CA ALA A 240 -4.14 -20.24 7.53
C ALA A 240 -4.55 -21.60 6.91
N LYS A 241 -3.93 -22.02 5.80
CA LYS A 241 -4.24 -23.29 5.10
C LYS A 241 -3.43 -24.48 5.63
N LYS A 242 -2.75 -24.34 6.75
CA LYS A 242 -2.00 -25.42 7.43
C LYS A 242 -2.85 -26.19 8.42
#